data_66b7cb98476db99a2f828304a51920e5
#
_entry.id   66b7cb98476db99a2f828304a51920e5
#
_cell.length_a   1.000
_cell.length_b   1.000
_cell.length_c   1.000
_cell.angle_alpha   90.00
_cell.angle_beta   90.00
_cell.angle_gamma   90.00
#
_symmetry.space_group_name_H-M   'P 1'
#
loop_
_entity.id
_entity.type
_entity.pdbx_description
1 polymer ?
#
loop_
_entity_poly.entity_id
_entity_poly.type
_entity_poly.pdbx_seq_one_letter_code
_entity_poly.pdbx_strand_id
1 'polypeptide(L)'
;MTISPFFLDLRSAYQSEMDDLRFDSEGRDVLRQRLTDKRQQIRFLVQMMELSPEMVAVVFHQGFAFKLPAVMDDLLSHEADEFPDWSNLADAVQFAPWAQELADVVCKEPGGEWFLTVAAGLEYMSGKPLAAGAEQGEDDDESDDDNDEPDEFDRGEDGDDHGDGQARKEAGDDWMVEQGFDRKD
;
A
#
# COMPACT_ATOMS: atom_id res chain seq x y z
N MET A 1 -21.29 -2.90 -0.25
CA MET A 1 -20.60 -1.64 0.06
C MET A 1 -19.88 -1.19 -1.19
N THR A 2 -20.22 -0.04 -1.72
CA THR A 2 -19.57 0.53 -2.91
C THR A 2 -18.57 1.58 -2.41
N ILE A 3 -17.31 1.49 -2.84
CA ILE A 3 -16.30 2.49 -2.52
C ILE A 3 -16.23 3.46 -3.70
N SER A 4 -16.18 4.77 -3.43
CA SER A 4 -16.11 5.78 -4.48
C SER A 4 -14.78 5.71 -5.24
N PRO A 5 -14.73 6.11 -6.51
CA PRO A 5 -13.50 6.23 -7.29
C PRO A 5 -12.43 7.05 -6.57
N PHE A 6 -12.80 8.14 -5.93
CA PHE A 6 -11.90 8.98 -5.13
C PHE A 6 -11.12 8.17 -4.07
N PHE A 7 -11.81 7.39 -3.26
CA PHE A 7 -11.16 6.58 -2.24
C PHE A 7 -10.38 5.40 -2.80
N LEU A 8 -10.81 4.82 -3.93
CA LEU A 8 -10.07 3.74 -4.59
C LEU A 8 -8.71 4.23 -5.10
N ASP A 9 -8.67 5.39 -5.73
CA ASP A 9 -7.43 6.00 -6.24
C ASP A 9 -6.47 6.35 -5.10
N LEU A 10 -6.96 7.02 -4.07
CA LEU A 10 -6.15 7.38 -2.90
C LEU A 10 -5.66 6.16 -2.12
N ARG A 11 -6.45 5.10 -2.06
CA ARG A 11 -6.05 3.85 -1.39
C ARG A 11 -4.81 3.25 -2.03
N SER A 12 -4.75 3.19 -3.35
CA SER A 12 -3.59 2.65 -4.06
C SER A 12 -2.33 3.47 -3.74
N ALA A 13 -2.43 4.80 -3.76
CA ALA A 13 -1.34 5.70 -3.42
C ALA A 13 -0.93 5.58 -1.94
N TYR A 14 -1.91 5.47 -1.03
CA TYR A 14 -1.67 5.26 0.40
C TYR A 14 -0.94 3.93 0.68
N GLN A 15 -1.34 2.86 0.01
CA GLN A 15 -0.68 1.56 0.15
C GLN A 15 0.77 1.63 -0.33
N SER A 16 1.02 2.28 -1.47
CA SER A 16 2.38 2.47 -1.98
C SER A 16 3.26 3.25 -0.99
N GLU A 17 2.74 4.32 -0.39
CA GLU A 17 3.45 5.11 0.62
C GLU A 17 3.74 4.27 1.88
N MET A 18 2.80 3.43 2.31
CA MET A 18 2.99 2.52 3.44
C MET A 18 4.02 1.43 3.14
N ASP A 19 4.05 0.93 1.91
CA ASP A 19 5.02 -0.08 1.49
C ASP A 19 6.43 0.52 1.39
N ASP A 20 6.57 1.74 0.91
CA ASP A 20 7.84 2.47 0.91
C ASP A 20 8.38 2.70 2.34
N LEU A 21 7.47 2.99 3.28
CA LEU A 21 7.84 3.13 4.69
C LEU A 21 8.27 1.80 5.34
N ARG A 22 7.77 0.67 4.85
CA ARG A 22 8.14 -0.68 5.29
C ARG A 22 9.37 -1.23 4.60
N PHE A 23 9.67 -0.71 3.39
CA PHE A 23 10.76 -1.23 2.57
C PHE A 23 12.13 -1.09 3.25
N ASP A 24 13.02 -2.05 2.99
CA ASP A 24 14.39 -2.10 3.52
C ASP A 24 14.47 -2.24 5.04
N SER A 25 13.67 -3.12 5.60
CA SER A 25 13.67 -3.29 7.06
C SER A 25 14.71 -4.28 7.58
N GLU A 26 15.41 -5.05 6.75
CA GLU A 26 16.32 -6.11 7.21
C GLU A 26 15.80 -6.87 8.46
N GLY A 27 14.48 -7.01 8.57
CA GLY A 27 13.81 -7.60 9.72
C GLY A 27 13.68 -6.69 10.95
N ARG A 28 13.95 -5.38 10.84
CA ARG A 28 13.76 -4.39 11.91
C ARG A 28 12.44 -3.65 11.76
N ASP A 29 11.90 -3.15 12.86
CA ASP A 29 10.70 -2.30 12.86
C ASP A 29 11.03 -0.87 12.39
N VAL A 30 11.43 -0.76 11.13
CA VAL A 30 11.78 0.51 10.48
C VAL A 30 10.54 1.37 10.26
N LEU A 31 9.38 0.76 10.00
CA LEU A 31 8.12 1.47 9.81
C LEU A 31 7.83 2.39 11.01
N ARG A 32 7.94 1.86 12.22
CA ARG A 32 7.64 2.63 13.44
C ARG A 32 8.54 3.86 13.58
N GLN A 33 9.83 3.70 13.29
CA GLN A 33 10.78 4.82 13.36
C GLN A 33 10.47 5.87 12.30
N ARG A 34 10.26 5.44 11.03
CA ARG A 34 9.93 6.35 9.92
C ARG A 34 8.62 7.09 10.14
N LEU A 35 7.60 6.44 10.71
CA LEU A 35 6.35 7.10 11.09
C LEU A 35 6.59 8.13 12.22
N THR A 36 7.43 7.82 13.19
CA THR A 36 7.78 8.77 14.26
C THR A 36 8.46 10.00 13.68
N ASP A 37 9.41 9.83 12.77
CA ASP A 37 10.11 10.93 12.11
C ASP A 37 9.15 11.80 11.27
N LYS A 38 8.23 11.17 10.51
CA LYS A 38 7.19 11.89 9.78
C LYS A 38 6.25 12.67 10.70
N ARG A 39 5.84 12.09 11.84
CA ARG A 39 4.99 12.77 12.84
C ARG A 39 5.63 14.03 13.40
N GLN A 40 6.96 14.03 13.61
CA GLN A 40 7.69 15.22 14.04
C GLN A 40 7.69 16.34 12.99
N GLN A 41 7.49 15.99 11.71
CA GLN A 41 7.47 16.92 10.60
C GLN A 41 6.04 17.37 10.22
N ILE A 42 5.03 17.10 11.04
CA ILE A 42 3.61 17.35 10.70
C ILE A 42 3.38 18.80 10.26
N ARG A 43 4.02 19.78 10.88
CA ARG A 43 3.86 21.20 10.54
C ARG A 43 4.32 21.55 9.12
N PHE A 44 5.24 20.77 8.58
CA PHE A 44 5.66 20.88 7.20
C PHE A 44 4.72 20.10 6.28
N LEU A 45 4.35 18.88 6.68
CA LEU A 45 3.52 17.99 5.89
C LEU A 45 2.09 18.52 5.67
N VAL A 46 1.53 19.31 6.60
CA VAL A 46 0.19 19.89 6.44
C VAL A 46 0.05 20.76 5.18
N GLN A 47 1.13 21.31 4.67
CA GLN A 47 1.12 22.08 3.43
C GLN A 47 0.84 21.22 2.19
N MET A 48 0.95 19.90 2.32
CA MET A 48 0.73 18.94 1.23
C MET A 48 -0.64 18.25 1.31
N MET A 49 -1.45 18.53 2.33
CA MET A 49 -2.73 17.83 2.58
C MET A 49 -3.71 17.89 1.40
N GLU A 50 -3.73 19.01 0.66
CA GLU A 50 -4.64 19.20 -0.46
C GLU A 50 -4.15 18.55 -1.75
N LEU A 51 -2.82 18.46 -1.92
CA LEU A 51 -2.19 17.97 -3.15
C LEU A 51 -1.91 16.48 -3.10
N SER A 52 -1.52 15.96 -1.94
CA SER A 52 -1.13 14.58 -1.73
C SER A 52 -1.56 14.13 -0.34
N PRO A 53 -2.87 14.03 -0.08
CA PRO A 53 -3.39 13.67 1.22
C PRO A 53 -2.91 12.28 1.71
N GLU A 54 -2.69 11.34 0.80
CA GLU A 54 -2.17 10.01 1.10
C GLU A 54 -0.80 10.04 1.75
N MET A 55 0.11 10.91 1.29
CA MET A 55 1.45 11.06 1.87
C MET A 55 1.42 11.59 3.30
N VAL A 56 0.42 12.40 3.63
CA VAL A 56 0.25 12.97 4.96
C VAL A 56 -0.55 12.02 5.86
N ALA A 57 -1.54 11.34 5.31
CA ALA A 57 -2.43 10.44 6.05
C ALA A 57 -1.68 9.31 6.77
N VAL A 58 -0.54 8.85 6.25
CA VAL A 58 0.28 7.79 6.89
C VAL A 58 0.75 8.17 8.30
N VAL A 59 0.85 9.46 8.64
CA VAL A 59 1.23 9.87 10.00
C VAL A 59 0.21 9.45 11.05
N PHE A 60 -1.05 9.28 10.62
CA PHE A 60 -2.16 8.82 11.44
C PHE A 60 -2.31 7.28 11.48
N HIS A 61 -1.42 6.55 10.84
CA HIS A 61 -1.47 5.08 10.83
C HIS A 61 -1.59 4.52 12.26
N GLN A 62 -2.64 3.70 12.49
CA GLN A 62 -3.03 3.19 13.80
C GLN A 62 -3.42 4.28 14.82
N GLY A 63 -3.73 5.48 14.35
CA GLY A 63 -4.14 6.60 15.20
C GLY A 63 -5.65 6.75 15.38
N PHE A 64 -6.45 5.98 14.64
CA PHE A 64 -7.91 6.02 14.71
C PHE A 64 -8.48 4.75 15.33
N ALA A 65 -9.55 4.91 16.08
CA ALA A 65 -10.44 3.83 16.53
C ALA A 65 -11.84 4.11 16.00
N PHE A 66 -12.41 3.17 15.25
CA PHE A 66 -13.69 3.31 14.57
C PHE A 66 -14.78 2.65 15.39
N LYS A 67 -15.72 3.46 15.91
CA LYS A 67 -16.83 3.02 16.77
C LYS A 67 -18.07 2.62 15.97
N LEU A 68 -18.32 3.29 14.85
CA LEU A 68 -19.48 3.09 14.01
C LEU A 68 -19.07 2.71 12.59
N PRO A 69 -18.82 1.43 12.32
CA PRO A 69 -18.40 0.98 10.98
C PRO A 69 -19.37 1.37 9.86
N ALA A 70 -20.68 1.39 10.13
CA ALA A 70 -21.67 1.76 9.14
C ALA A 70 -21.52 3.22 8.65
N VAL A 71 -21.12 4.14 9.53
CA VAL A 71 -20.85 5.53 9.16
C VAL A 71 -19.60 5.64 8.29
N MET A 72 -18.59 4.83 8.58
CA MET A 72 -17.38 4.79 7.77
C MET A 72 -17.63 4.14 6.41
N ASP A 73 -18.47 3.11 6.36
CA ASP A 73 -18.89 2.47 5.10
C ASP A 73 -19.67 3.43 4.20
N ASP A 74 -20.51 4.26 4.80
CA ASP A 74 -21.24 5.32 4.12
C ASP A 74 -20.29 6.40 3.61
N LEU A 75 -19.36 6.88 4.44
CA LEU A 75 -18.33 7.85 4.06
C LEU A 75 -17.56 7.40 2.82
N LEU A 76 -17.14 6.14 2.77
CA LEU A 76 -16.35 5.62 1.65
C LEU A 76 -17.13 5.58 0.33
N SER A 77 -18.44 5.70 0.34
CA SER A 77 -19.27 5.75 -0.88
C SER A 77 -19.38 7.14 -1.48
N HIS A 78 -18.93 8.18 -0.76
CA HIS A 78 -19.03 9.58 -1.18
C HIS A 78 -17.80 10.05 -1.96
N GLU A 79 -18.01 10.98 -2.88
CA GLU A 79 -16.95 11.73 -3.52
C GLU A 79 -16.46 12.88 -2.63
N ALA A 80 -15.31 13.47 -2.94
CA ALA A 80 -14.64 14.45 -2.10
C ALA A 80 -15.47 15.71 -1.78
N ASP A 81 -16.37 16.10 -2.68
CA ASP A 81 -17.27 17.25 -2.56
C ASP A 81 -18.56 16.96 -1.79
N GLU A 82 -18.82 15.68 -1.50
CA GLU A 82 -20.00 15.20 -0.77
C GLU A 82 -19.70 14.81 0.67
N PHE A 83 -18.48 15.03 1.14
CA PHE A 83 -18.08 14.60 2.48
C PHE A 83 -18.89 15.33 3.56
N PRO A 84 -19.33 14.60 4.58
CA PRO A 84 -19.91 15.21 5.76
C PRO A 84 -18.87 16.08 6.49
N ASP A 85 -19.36 17.09 7.22
CA ASP A 85 -18.48 17.85 8.11
C ASP A 85 -17.80 16.92 9.12
N TRP A 86 -16.53 17.19 9.43
CA TRP A 86 -15.75 16.40 10.39
C TRP A 86 -16.47 16.21 11.74
N SER A 87 -17.18 17.24 12.20
CA SER A 87 -17.98 17.19 13.42
C SER A 87 -19.03 16.09 13.42
N ASN A 88 -19.57 15.71 12.26
CA ASN A 88 -20.55 14.63 12.11
C ASN A 88 -19.90 13.23 12.20
N LEU A 89 -18.59 13.15 11.98
CA LEU A 89 -17.81 11.92 12.11
C LEU A 89 -17.23 11.73 13.52
N ALA A 90 -17.25 12.76 14.37
CA ALA A 90 -16.64 12.74 15.69
C ALA A 90 -17.18 11.63 16.61
N ASP A 91 -18.46 11.25 16.43
CA ASP A 91 -19.06 10.13 17.18
C ASP A 91 -18.65 8.76 16.65
N ALA A 92 -18.27 8.68 15.38
CA ALA A 92 -17.89 7.44 14.72
C ALA A 92 -16.38 7.15 14.81
N VAL A 93 -15.57 8.20 15.02
CA VAL A 93 -14.09 8.12 14.98
C VAL A 93 -13.51 8.68 16.28
N GLN A 94 -12.63 7.93 16.90
CA GLN A 94 -11.88 8.37 18.07
C GLN A 94 -10.38 8.35 17.76
N PHE A 95 -9.65 9.37 18.19
CA PHE A 95 -8.19 9.39 18.10
C PHE A 95 -7.52 8.65 19.26
N ALA A 96 -6.41 8.00 18.97
CA ALA A 96 -5.44 7.67 20.01
C ALA A 96 -4.87 8.97 20.62
N PRO A 97 -4.46 8.99 21.91
CA PRO A 97 -4.01 10.22 22.58
C PRO A 97 -2.92 10.97 21.81
N TRP A 98 -1.94 10.25 21.23
CA TRP A 98 -0.86 10.85 20.43
C TRP A 98 -1.36 11.39 19.08
N ALA A 99 -2.37 10.77 18.49
CA ALA A 99 -2.95 11.20 17.22
C ALA A 99 -3.84 12.44 17.38
N GLN A 100 -4.44 12.63 18.55
CA GLN A 100 -5.22 13.83 18.87
C GLN A 100 -4.35 15.09 18.78
N GLU A 101 -3.13 15.05 19.28
CA GLU A 101 -2.20 16.18 19.20
C GLU A 101 -1.86 16.56 17.75
N LEU A 102 -1.72 15.56 16.88
CA LEU A 102 -1.51 15.79 15.45
C LEU A 102 -2.76 16.35 14.78
N ALA A 103 -3.94 15.82 15.12
CA ALA A 103 -5.20 16.31 14.61
C ALA A 103 -5.45 17.78 14.99
N ASP A 104 -5.08 18.18 16.19
CA ASP A 104 -5.18 19.58 16.66
C ASP A 104 -4.26 20.52 15.83
N VAL A 105 -3.14 20.04 15.35
CA VAL A 105 -2.28 20.79 14.43
C VAL A 105 -2.93 20.91 13.06
N VAL A 106 -3.43 19.81 12.54
CA VAL A 106 -4.08 19.72 11.23
C VAL A 106 -5.34 20.61 11.16
N CYS A 107 -6.21 20.56 12.18
CA CYS A 107 -7.45 21.36 12.22
C CYS A 107 -7.21 22.88 12.22
N LYS A 108 -6.00 23.34 12.52
CA LYS A 108 -5.67 24.78 12.46
C LYS A 108 -5.36 25.27 11.04
N GLU A 109 -5.11 24.34 10.15
CA GLU A 109 -4.80 24.65 8.77
C GLU A 109 -6.08 24.63 7.89
N PRO A 110 -6.15 25.45 6.85
CA PRO A 110 -7.22 25.38 5.87
C PRO A 110 -7.32 23.96 5.29
N GLY A 111 -8.55 23.44 5.16
CA GLY A 111 -8.76 22.08 4.64
C GLY A 111 -8.44 20.94 5.64
N GLY A 112 -8.02 21.26 6.87
CA GLY A 112 -7.63 20.27 7.86
C GLY A 112 -8.75 19.29 8.24
N GLU A 113 -9.99 19.74 8.37
CA GLU A 113 -11.14 18.88 8.66
C GLU A 113 -11.44 17.94 7.49
N TRP A 114 -11.40 18.45 6.26
CA TRP A 114 -11.53 17.65 5.05
C TRP A 114 -10.43 16.57 4.99
N PHE A 115 -9.20 16.96 5.26
CA PHE A 115 -8.07 16.02 5.28
C PHE A 115 -8.24 14.94 6.35
N LEU A 116 -8.72 15.28 7.56
CA LEU A 116 -8.97 14.27 8.61
C LEU A 116 -10.04 13.27 8.19
N THR A 117 -11.05 13.72 7.44
CA THR A 117 -12.06 12.83 6.85
C THR A 117 -11.43 11.85 5.87
N VAL A 118 -10.57 12.34 4.99
CA VAL A 118 -9.81 11.49 4.04
C VAL A 118 -8.90 10.52 4.78
N ALA A 119 -8.11 10.98 5.73
CA ALA A 119 -7.18 10.16 6.50
C ALA A 119 -7.90 9.05 7.29
N ALA A 120 -9.05 9.36 7.88
CA ALA A 120 -9.89 8.37 8.57
C ALA A 120 -10.43 7.32 7.58
N GLY A 121 -10.89 7.73 6.40
CA GLY A 121 -11.35 6.82 5.35
C GLY A 121 -10.24 5.86 4.88
N LEU A 122 -9.04 6.39 4.62
CA LEU A 122 -7.89 5.60 4.18
C LEU A 122 -7.45 4.58 5.25
N GLU A 123 -7.36 5.00 6.51
CA GLU A 123 -7.00 4.10 7.60
C GLU A 123 -8.07 3.03 7.84
N TYR A 124 -9.35 3.41 7.75
CA TYR A 124 -10.44 2.45 7.86
C TYR A 124 -10.40 1.37 6.76
N MET A 125 -10.12 1.77 5.51
CA MET A 125 -9.94 0.81 4.41
C MET A 125 -8.71 -0.07 4.61
N SER A 126 -7.63 0.48 5.13
CA SER A 126 -6.39 -0.27 5.40
C SER A 126 -6.58 -1.37 6.44
N GLY A 127 -7.45 -1.14 7.43
CA GLY A 127 -7.79 -2.12 8.45
C GLY A 127 -8.82 -3.17 8.02
N LYS A 128 -9.49 -2.99 6.88
CA LYS A 128 -10.43 -3.97 6.34
C LYS A 128 -9.73 -4.94 5.41
N PRO A 129 -9.84 -6.26 5.63
CA PRO A 129 -9.46 -7.21 4.59
C PRO A 129 -10.34 -6.92 3.36
N LEU A 130 -9.71 -6.75 2.22
CA LEU A 130 -10.43 -6.78 0.94
C LEU A 130 -11.18 -8.11 0.89
N ALA A 131 -12.49 -8.06 0.76
CA ALA A 131 -13.22 -9.19 0.22
C ALA A 131 -12.57 -9.47 -1.15
N ALA A 132 -11.76 -10.52 -1.20
CA ALA A 132 -11.21 -11.02 -2.43
C ALA A 132 -12.39 -11.40 -3.31
N GLY A 133 -12.56 -10.73 -4.44
CA GLY A 133 -13.52 -11.13 -5.43
C GLY A 133 -14.57 -10.09 -5.78
N ALA A 134 -14.21 -9.21 -6.66
CA ALA A 134 -15.09 -8.71 -7.69
C ALA A 134 -14.25 -8.40 -8.93
N GLU A 135 -13.47 -9.37 -9.35
CA GLU A 135 -13.15 -9.50 -10.77
C GLU A 135 -14.06 -10.61 -11.30
N GLN A 136 -15.25 -10.22 -11.70
CA GLN A 136 -16.06 -11.00 -12.60
C GLN A 136 -15.45 -10.84 -13.99
N GLY A 137 -14.53 -11.74 -14.30
CA GLY A 137 -14.34 -12.20 -15.63
C GLY A 137 -15.23 -13.45 -15.77
N GLU A 138 -16.41 -13.28 -16.35
CA GLU A 138 -17.14 -14.37 -16.97
C GLU A 138 -16.31 -14.82 -18.15
N ASP A 139 -15.74 -16.00 -18.06
CA ASP A 139 -15.48 -16.84 -19.20
C ASP A 139 -15.94 -18.25 -18.83
N ASP A 140 -17.18 -18.53 -19.23
CA ASP A 140 -17.67 -19.86 -19.52
C ASP A 140 -16.72 -20.51 -20.52
N ASP A 141 -16.13 -21.60 -20.15
CA ASP A 141 -15.85 -22.66 -21.09
C ASP A 141 -15.88 -24.00 -20.35
N GLU A 142 -17.03 -24.63 -20.49
CA GLU A 142 -17.21 -26.07 -20.27
C GLU A 142 -16.39 -26.83 -21.32
N SER A 143 -15.54 -27.72 -20.88
CA SER A 143 -15.32 -28.95 -21.61
C SER A 143 -14.84 -30.07 -20.71
N ASP A 144 -15.68 -31.01 -20.69
CA ASP A 144 -15.62 -32.38 -20.19
C ASP A 144 -14.33 -33.11 -20.55
N ASP A 145 -13.91 -33.92 -19.57
CA ASP A 145 -13.89 -35.39 -19.70
C ASP A 145 -12.54 -36.07 -20.00
N ASP A 146 -12.38 -37.08 -19.16
CA ASP A 146 -11.70 -38.38 -19.32
C ASP A 146 -10.18 -38.47 -19.24
N ASN A 147 -9.78 -38.97 -18.05
CA ASN A 147 -9.32 -40.36 -17.85
C ASN A 147 -8.07 -40.79 -18.65
N ASP A 148 -7.00 -41.07 -17.99
CA ASP A 148 -6.38 -42.36 -17.87
C ASP A 148 -5.00 -42.34 -17.25
N GLU A 149 -4.84 -43.33 -16.46
CA GLU A 149 -3.73 -43.76 -15.61
C GLU A 149 -2.46 -44.19 -16.40
N PRO A 150 -1.44 -44.68 -15.69
CA PRO A 150 -0.05 -44.18 -15.77
C PRO A 150 0.84 -45.14 -16.54
N ASP A 151 1.96 -44.67 -17.01
CA ASP A 151 3.06 -45.54 -17.40
C ASP A 151 4.41 -45.11 -16.84
N GLU A 152 4.89 -45.98 -16.00
CA GLU A 152 6.28 -46.15 -15.60
C GLU A 152 7.16 -46.33 -16.85
N PHE A 153 8.34 -45.78 -16.82
CA PHE A 153 9.63 -46.33 -17.31
C PHE A 153 10.62 -45.16 -17.39
N ASP A 154 11.68 -45.20 -16.78
CA ASP A 154 12.85 -46.02 -16.64
C ASP A 154 14.11 -45.12 -16.74
N ARG A 155 15.03 -45.45 -15.92
CA ARG A 155 16.41 -45.00 -15.76
C ARG A 155 17.13 -44.62 -17.06
N GLY A 156 17.91 -43.54 -16.97
CA GLY A 156 18.99 -43.23 -17.90
C GLY A 156 19.98 -42.27 -17.27
N GLU A 157 21.07 -42.81 -16.87
CA GLU A 157 22.31 -42.25 -16.35
C GLU A 157 22.97 -41.24 -17.31
N ASP A 158 23.74 -40.37 -16.67
CA ASP A 158 24.98 -39.72 -17.15
C ASP A 158 24.91 -38.66 -18.22
N GLY A 159 25.46 -37.51 -17.84
CA GLY A 159 25.84 -36.44 -18.75
C GLY A 159 26.35 -35.20 -18.02
N ASP A 160 27.62 -35.26 -17.62
CA ASP A 160 28.46 -34.10 -17.28
C ASP A 160 28.25 -32.97 -18.29
N ASP A 161 27.79 -31.80 -17.86
CA ASP A 161 28.01 -30.57 -18.59
C ASP A 161 28.52 -29.45 -17.68
N HIS A 162 29.80 -29.49 -17.47
CA HIS A 162 30.62 -28.38 -16.99
C HIS A 162 31.00 -27.50 -18.20
N GLY A 163 30.25 -26.48 -18.53
CA GLY A 163 30.67 -25.60 -19.62
C GLY A 163 30.06 -24.21 -19.73
N ASP A 164 28.90 -23.96 -19.18
CA ASP A 164 28.18 -22.71 -19.50
C ASP A 164 28.30 -21.56 -18.49
N GLY A 165 28.92 -21.78 -17.34
CA GLY A 165 29.10 -20.75 -16.31
C GLY A 165 30.17 -19.70 -16.63
N GLN A 166 31.17 -20.07 -17.43
CA GLN A 166 32.32 -19.21 -17.72
C GLN A 166 32.04 -18.24 -18.87
N ALA A 167 31.35 -18.70 -19.91
CA ALA A 167 31.00 -17.87 -21.06
C ALA A 167 29.99 -16.75 -20.69
N ARG A 168 29.10 -16.97 -19.72
CA ARG A 168 28.18 -15.93 -19.23
C ARG A 168 28.88 -14.87 -18.39
N LYS A 169 29.93 -15.21 -17.65
CA LYS A 169 30.72 -14.23 -16.89
C LYS A 169 31.55 -13.34 -17.80
N GLU A 170 32.15 -13.89 -18.83
CA GLU A 170 32.95 -13.12 -19.78
C GLU A 170 32.12 -12.16 -20.62
N ALA A 171 30.89 -12.53 -21.00
CA ALA A 171 29.98 -11.65 -21.71
C ALA A 171 29.44 -10.51 -20.82
N GLY A 172 29.26 -10.73 -19.52
CA GLY A 172 28.86 -9.70 -18.56
C GLY A 172 29.97 -8.69 -18.26
N ASP A 173 31.21 -9.16 -18.20
CA ASP A 173 32.36 -8.31 -17.93
C ASP A 173 32.71 -7.41 -19.14
N ASP A 174 32.53 -7.91 -20.36
CA ASP A 174 32.74 -7.13 -21.59
C ASP A 174 31.71 -6.02 -21.76
N TRP A 175 30.43 -6.27 -21.38
CA TRP A 175 29.39 -5.26 -21.44
C TRP A 175 29.62 -4.10 -20.43
N MET A 176 30.16 -4.40 -19.25
CA MET A 176 30.48 -3.37 -18.24
C MET A 176 31.62 -2.45 -18.70
N VAL A 177 32.64 -3.00 -19.39
CA VAL A 177 33.75 -2.21 -19.93
C VAL A 177 33.30 -1.27 -21.05
N GLU A 178 32.35 -1.72 -21.87
CA GLU A 178 31.81 -0.91 -22.98
C GLU A 178 30.93 0.27 -22.47
N GLN A 179 30.37 0.15 -21.26
CA GLN A 179 29.62 1.22 -20.58
C GLN A 179 30.54 2.17 -19.76
N GLY A 180 31.85 2.01 -19.80
CA GLY A 180 32.80 2.94 -19.18
C GLY A 180 33.11 2.68 -17.70
N PHE A 181 32.85 1.49 -17.21
CA PHE A 181 33.26 1.08 -15.86
C PHE A 181 34.67 0.46 -15.91
N ASP A 182 35.65 1.26 -15.51
CA ASP A 182 37.04 0.79 -15.39
C ASP A 182 37.17 -0.26 -14.27
N ARG A 183 37.83 -1.39 -14.62
CA ARG A 183 38.29 -2.34 -13.61
C ARG A 183 39.30 -1.64 -12.71
N LYS A 184 38.99 -1.48 -11.43
CA LYS A 184 40.01 -1.22 -10.43
C LYS A 184 40.72 -2.54 -10.09
N ASP A 185 42.00 -2.56 -10.40
CA ASP A 185 42.94 -3.57 -9.90
C ASP A 185 43.06 -3.51 -8.37
#